data_72015af0ceb3dd0c47fd9b99e074f121
#
_entry.id   72015af0ceb3dd0c47fd9b99e074f121
#
_cell.length_a   1.000
_cell.length_b   1.000
_cell.length_c   1.000
_cell.angle_alpha   90.00
_cell.angle_beta   90.00
_cell.angle_gamma   90.00
#
_symmetry.space_group_name_H-M   'P 1'
#
loop_
_entity.id
_entity.type
_entity.pdbx_description
1 polymer ?
#
loop_
_entity_poly.entity_id
_entity_poly.type
_entity_poly.pdbx_seq_one_letter_code
_entity_poly.pdbx_strand_id
1 'polypeptide(L)'
;MEPTAPACSATGRHRPPQGPANDSQFPAATLLLVRSRQSHFYRLRSSQLASLQPLASLIRTRAPAALPGPTSPVLVHTFSNGGCFGLKTLNELFEHGGKGETQRLLGEGRGLPARAVVFDSCPGDTDLRITVRAFTAPLRSLWIKVPASALVAIFYAFAKLANLCVFLLLAPLYRAEEINHSIRRKPSTLHLMGTYLNSNLPPAPRLYLYSSEDLLIPAPHVEAHAATAKSIGVDVRLEKFQGTQHVSHVRGPGNEQRYWAAVRSLWERSGVTKAE
;
A
#
# COMPACT_ATOMS: atom_id res chain seq x y z
N MET A 1 -37.86 -12.70 11.31
CA MET A 1 -37.35 -11.35 11.48
C MET A 1 -35.87 -11.39 11.12
N GLU A 2 -35.55 -11.08 9.87
CA GLU A 2 -34.17 -10.98 9.42
C GLU A 2 -33.62 -9.59 9.78
N PRO A 3 -32.38 -9.48 10.28
CA PRO A 3 -31.75 -8.17 10.49
C PRO A 3 -31.24 -7.61 9.16
N THR A 4 -31.88 -6.56 8.70
CA THR A 4 -31.47 -5.75 7.56
C THR A 4 -30.12 -5.08 7.87
N ALA A 5 -29.13 -5.37 7.05
CA ALA A 5 -27.83 -4.69 7.08
C ALA A 5 -28.01 -3.19 6.75
N PRO A 6 -27.29 -2.28 7.42
CA PRO A 6 -27.39 -0.86 7.11
C PRO A 6 -26.80 -0.56 5.73
N ALA A 7 -27.64 0.01 4.88
CA ALA A 7 -27.24 0.52 3.57
C ALA A 7 -26.21 1.65 3.75
N CYS A 8 -25.03 1.51 3.18
CA CYS A 8 -24.05 2.60 3.01
C CYS A 8 -24.61 3.62 2.03
N SER A 9 -25.20 4.70 2.54
CA SER A 9 -25.69 5.82 1.76
C SER A 9 -24.52 6.57 1.14
N ALA A 10 -24.40 6.48 -0.17
CA ALA A 10 -23.49 7.28 -0.99
C ALA A 10 -24.19 8.58 -1.38
N THR A 11 -24.06 9.63 -0.56
CA THR A 11 -24.40 11.00 -0.95
C THR A 11 -23.11 11.79 -1.17
N GLY A 12 -22.73 11.90 -2.42
CA GLY A 12 -21.68 12.76 -2.92
C GLY A 12 -21.56 12.53 -4.41
N ARG A 13 -22.21 13.39 -5.21
CA ARG A 13 -22.09 13.38 -6.68
C ARG A 13 -20.66 13.75 -7.10
N HIS A 14 -19.74 12.81 -6.99
CA HIS A 14 -18.55 12.78 -7.80
C HIS A 14 -18.75 11.66 -8.83
N ARG A 15 -18.88 12.06 -10.10
CA ARG A 15 -18.73 11.14 -11.22
C ARG A 15 -17.46 10.31 -10.94
N PRO A 16 -17.55 8.99 -10.88
CA PRO A 16 -16.34 8.19 -10.86
C PRO A 16 -15.52 8.53 -12.10
N PRO A 17 -14.20 8.53 -12.02
CA PRO A 17 -13.39 8.66 -13.23
C PRO A 17 -13.81 7.52 -14.17
N GLN A 18 -14.36 7.90 -15.33
CA GLN A 18 -14.60 6.99 -16.44
C GLN A 18 -13.22 6.67 -17.05
N GLY A 19 -12.47 5.79 -16.39
CA GLY A 19 -11.45 5.02 -17.07
C GLY A 19 -12.11 3.76 -17.64
N PRO A 20 -11.64 3.21 -18.76
CA PRO A 20 -12.12 1.94 -19.26
C PRO A 20 -12.02 0.93 -18.13
N ALA A 21 -13.15 0.30 -17.85
CA ALA A 21 -13.28 -0.57 -16.70
C ALA A 21 -12.22 -1.67 -16.77
N ASN A 22 -11.65 -2.00 -15.65
CA ASN A 22 -10.78 -3.17 -15.44
C ASN A 22 -11.41 -4.46 -16.01
N ASP A 23 -12.72 -4.47 -16.18
CA ASP A 23 -13.53 -5.52 -16.77
C ASP A 23 -13.11 -5.92 -18.19
N SER A 24 -12.60 -4.98 -19.01
CA SER A 24 -12.10 -5.27 -20.36
C SER A 24 -10.75 -5.99 -20.34
N GLN A 25 -9.96 -5.83 -19.30
CA GLN A 25 -8.61 -6.42 -19.20
C GLN A 25 -8.62 -7.80 -18.52
N PHE A 26 -9.58 -8.02 -17.62
CA PHE A 26 -9.79 -9.27 -16.89
C PHE A 26 -11.29 -9.58 -16.81
N PRO A 27 -11.92 -9.99 -17.92
CA PRO A 27 -13.39 -10.07 -18.03
C PRO A 27 -14.06 -11.12 -17.12
N ALA A 28 -13.29 -12.10 -16.65
CA ALA A 28 -13.77 -13.12 -15.71
C ALA A 28 -13.42 -12.82 -14.25
N ALA A 29 -12.78 -11.68 -13.96
CA ALA A 29 -12.35 -11.35 -12.60
C ALA A 29 -13.44 -10.63 -11.80
N THR A 30 -13.55 -10.95 -10.52
CA THR A 30 -14.33 -10.14 -9.58
C THR A 30 -13.45 -9.02 -9.04
N LEU A 31 -13.81 -7.78 -9.32
CA LEU A 31 -13.10 -6.60 -8.84
C LEU A 31 -13.59 -6.19 -7.45
N LEU A 32 -12.67 -6.11 -6.48
CA LEU A 32 -12.92 -5.60 -5.14
C LEU A 32 -12.19 -4.27 -4.95
N LEU A 33 -12.92 -3.16 -4.97
CA LEU A 33 -12.37 -1.82 -4.78
C LEU A 33 -12.39 -1.40 -3.32
N VAL A 34 -11.21 -1.22 -2.73
CA VAL A 34 -11.04 -0.75 -1.36
C VAL A 34 -10.58 0.70 -1.36
N ARG A 35 -11.40 1.62 -0.86
CA ARG A 35 -11.06 3.03 -0.76
C ARG A 35 -10.37 3.32 0.56
N SER A 36 -9.12 3.73 0.50
CA SER A 36 -8.40 4.28 1.65
C SER A 36 -8.71 5.79 1.81
N ARG A 37 -9.00 6.21 3.04
CA ARG A 37 -9.15 7.63 3.40
C ARG A 37 -7.96 8.05 4.26
N GLN A 38 -7.54 9.31 4.18
CA GLN A 38 -6.46 9.84 5.03
C GLN A 38 -6.72 9.58 6.52
N SER A 39 -7.98 9.66 6.96
CA SER A 39 -8.35 9.37 8.35
C SER A 39 -7.97 7.95 8.81
N HIS A 40 -7.80 7.00 7.90
CA HIS A 40 -7.39 5.63 8.26
C HIS A 40 -5.98 5.59 8.86
N PHE A 41 -5.09 6.49 8.46
CA PHE A 41 -3.73 6.55 9.00
C PHE A 41 -3.69 6.92 10.50
N TYR A 42 -4.71 7.63 10.99
CA TYR A 42 -4.78 8.16 12.35
C TYR A 42 -5.72 7.37 13.26
N ARG A 43 -6.41 6.35 12.74
CA ARG A 43 -7.28 5.49 13.54
C ARG A 43 -6.48 4.54 14.42
N LEU A 44 -7.08 4.15 15.55
CA LEU A 44 -6.55 3.07 16.37
C LEU A 44 -6.40 1.79 15.53
N ARG A 45 -5.38 1.01 15.84
CA ARG A 45 -5.06 -0.23 15.13
C ARG A 45 -6.25 -1.20 15.05
N SER A 46 -6.96 -1.38 16.15
CA SER A 46 -8.19 -2.19 16.21
C SER A 46 -9.25 -1.75 15.21
N SER A 47 -9.46 -0.44 15.07
CA SER A 47 -10.41 0.13 14.11
C SER A 47 -9.94 -0.05 12.65
N GLN A 48 -8.63 0.02 12.39
CA GLN A 48 -8.08 -0.26 11.07
C GLN A 48 -8.32 -1.72 10.65
N LEU A 49 -8.01 -2.66 11.54
CA LEU A 49 -8.26 -4.09 11.33
C LEU A 49 -9.75 -4.39 11.13
N ALA A 50 -10.61 -3.86 12.00
CA ALA A 50 -12.05 -4.04 11.91
C ALA A 50 -12.63 -3.54 10.57
N SER A 51 -12.09 -2.44 10.03
CA SER A 51 -12.54 -1.88 8.75
C SER A 51 -12.26 -2.77 7.54
N LEU A 52 -11.24 -3.62 7.59
CA LEU A 52 -10.86 -4.54 6.51
C LEU A 52 -11.29 -5.99 6.76
N GLN A 53 -11.84 -6.30 7.94
CA GLN A 53 -12.34 -7.63 8.27
C GLN A 53 -13.37 -8.17 7.26
N PRO A 54 -14.35 -7.38 6.77
CA PRO A 54 -15.29 -7.85 5.75
C PRO A 54 -14.60 -8.26 4.45
N LEU A 55 -13.56 -7.51 4.03
CA LEU A 55 -12.77 -7.84 2.84
C LEU A 55 -11.98 -9.14 3.04
N ALA A 56 -11.32 -9.30 4.19
CA ALA A 56 -10.60 -10.52 4.51
C ALA A 56 -11.54 -11.74 4.53
N SER A 57 -12.73 -11.61 5.12
CA SER A 57 -13.75 -12.65 5.12
C SER A 57 -14.21 -12.99 3.71
N LEU A 58 -14.44 -11.99 2.87
CA LEU A 58 -14.86 -12.20 1.49
C LEU A 58 -13.77 -12.93 0.67
N ILE A 59 -12.50 -12.56 0.83
CA ILE A 59 -11.39 -13.26 0.18
C ILE A 59 -11.33 -14.72 0.63
N ARG A 60 -11.46 -14.99 1.92
CA ARG A 60 -11.49 -16.36 2.45
C ARG A 60 -12.67 -17.18 1.90
N THR A 61 -13.83 -16.57 1.76
CA THR A 61 -15.03 -17.23 1.21
C THR A 61 -14.89 -17.53 -0.28
N ARG A 62 -14.30 -16.61 -1.06
CA ARG A 62 -14.16 -16.75 -2.50
C ARG A 62 -12.96 -17.60 -2.92
N ALA A 63 -11.95 -17.67 -2.08
CA ALA A 63 -10.73 -18.43 -2.31
C ALA A 63 -10.33 -19.24 -1.06
N PRO A 64 -11.17 -20.17 -0.59
CA PRO A 64 -11.01 -20.83 0.71
C PRO A 64 -9.75 -21.68 0.83
N ALA A 65 -9.26 -22.24 -0.28
CA ALA A 65 -8.03 -23.04 -0.33
C ALA A 65 -6.85 -22.26 -0.90
N ALA A 66 -7.00 -20.94 -1.14
CA ALA A 66 -5.93 -20.16 -1.74
C ALA A 66 -4.78 -19.96 -0.75
N LEU A 67 -3.63 -20.48 -1.12
CA LEU A 67 -2.35 -20.18 -0.50
C LEU A 67 -1.65 -19.09 -1.30
N PRO A 68 -0.74 -18.32 -0.67
CA PRO A 68 0.14 -17.43 -1.42
C PRO A 68 0.93 -18.21 -2.48
N GLY A 69 1.01 -17.68 -3.69
CA GLY A 69 1.81 -18.28 -4.75
C GLY A 69 1.08 -18.46 -6.08
N PRO A 70 1.66 -19.25 -7.00
CA PRO A 70 1.24 -19.34 -8.40
C PRO A 70 -0.20 -19.79 -8.64
N THR A 71 -0.75 -20.61 -7.76
CA THR A 71 -2.12 -21.15 -7.86
C THR A 71 -3.18 -20.24 -7.27
N SER A 72 -2.80 -19.18 -6.55
CA SER A 72 -3.75 -18.23 -5.99
C SER A 72 -4.52 -17.48 -7.08
N PRO A 73 -5.83 -17.29 -6.93
CA PRO A 73 -6.63 -16.50 -7.87
C PRO A 73 -6.59 -14.99 -7.58
N VAL A 74 -5.75 -14.52 -6.65
CA VAL A 74 -5.78 -13.13 -6.15
C VAL A 74 -4.65 -12.31 -6.74
N LEU A 75 -5.00 -11.29 -7.52
CA LEU A 75 -4.11 -10.18 -7.91
C LEU A 75 -4.38 -9.00 -6.97
N VAL A 76 -3.34 -8.49 -6.35
CA VAL A 76 -3.42 -7.27 -5.54
C VAL A 76 -2.88 -6.09 -6.32
N HIS A 77 -3.66 -5.02 -6.42
CA HIS A 77 -3.24 -3.78 -7.06
C HIS A 77 -3.39 -2.63 -6.08
N THR A 78 -2.28 -2.04 -5.67
CA THR A 78 -2.25 -0.94 -4.69
C THR A 78 -1.88 0.36 -5.35
N PHE A 79 -2.56 1.42 -4.93
CA PHE A 79 -2.34 2.78 -5.42
C PHE A 79 -1.87 3.66 -4.26
N SER A 80 -0.74 4.33 -4.43
CA SER A 80 -0.18 5.26 -3.46
C SER A 80 0.12 4.61 -2.09
N ASN A 81 0.73 5.35 -1.18
CA ASN A 81 0.96 4.89 0.20
C ASN A 81 -0.32 4.52 0.94
N GLY A 82 -1.46 5.12 0.56
CA GLY A 82 -2.77 4.77 1.13
C GLY A 82 -3.17 3.33 0.86
N GLY A 83 -2.97 2.86 -0.37
CA GLY A 83 -3.17 1.46 -0.76
C GLY A 83 -2.20 0.52 -0.04
N CYS A 84 -0.93 0.91 0.07
CA CYS A 84 0.07 0.14 0.81
C CYS A 84 -0.27 -0.05 2.30
N PHE A 85 -0.84 0.98 2.94
CA PHE A 85 -1.35 0.88 4.30
C PHE A 85 -2.52 -0.11 4.40
N GLY A 86 -3.44 -0.06 3.44
CA GLY A 86 -4.54 -1.02 3.34
C GLY A 86 -4.02 -2.44 3.15
N LEU A 87 -3.05 -2.63 2.25
CA LEU A 87 -2.40 -3.91 2.00
C LEU A 87 -1.70 -4.46 3.25
N LYS A 88 -0.93 -3.62 3.95
CA LYS A 88 -0.31 -3.99 5.22
C LYS A 88 -1.36 -4.49 6.22
N THR A 89 -2.42 -3.71 6.45
CA THR A 89 -3.47 -4.05 7.41
C THR A 89 -4.22 -5.32 7.01
N LEU A 90 -4.46 -5.50 5.71
CA LEU A 90 -5.10 -6.71 5.18
C LEU A 90 -4.20 -7.94 5.37
N ASN A 91 -2.91 -7.83 5.07
CA ASN A 91 -1.95 -8.93 5.25
C ASN A 91 -1.87 -9.37 6.73
N GLU A 92 -1.86 -8.43 7.66
CA GLU A 92 -1.87 -8.73 9.10
C GLU A 92 -3.13 -9.48 9.56
N LEU A 93 -4.30 -9.23 8.92
CA LEU A 93 -5.51 -10.02 9.18
C LEU A 93 -5.36 -11.48 8.75
N PHE A 94 -4.56 -11.76 7.74
CA PHE A 94 -4.25 -13.12 7.31
C PHE A 94 -3.14 -13.75 8.15
N GLU A 95 -2.16 -12.97 8.63
CA GLU A 95 -1.09 -13.46 9.51
C GLU A 95 -1.60 -13.80 10.91
N HIS A 96 -2.49 -12.98 11.48
CA HIS A 96 -2.92 -13.09 12.88
C HIS A 96 -4.34 -13.63 13.05
N GLY A 97 -5.06 -13.85 11.97
CA GLY A 97 -6.47 -14.28 12.00
C GLY A 97 -6.71 -15.71 12.47
N GLY A 98 -5.66 -16.49 12.66
CA GLY A 98 -5.73 -17.92 12.97
C GLY A 98 -5.27 -18.27 14.37
N LYS A 99 -6.09 -18.05 15.40
CA LYS A 99 -5.79 -18.50 16.77
C LYS A 99 -6.32 -19.90 17.11
N GLY A 100 -6.85 -20.64 16.14
CA GLY A 100 -7.39 -21.99 16.35
C GLY A 100 -6.59 -23.07 15.60
N GLU A 101 -6.55 -24.29 16.13
CA GLU A 101 -5.87 -25.43 15.51
C GLU A 101 -6.44 -25.77 14.12
N THR A 102 -7.74 -25.62 13.93
CA THR A 102 -8.43 -25.76 12.64
C THR A 102 -7.97 -24.73 11.61
N GLN A 103 -7.62 -23.54 12.04
CA GLN A 103 -7.15 -22.44 11.17
C GLN A 103 -5.69 -22.63 10.75
N ARG A 104 -4.85 -23.24 11.61
CA ARG A 104 -3.48 -23.66 11.26
C ARG A 104 -3.48 -24.73 10.16
N LEU A 105 -4.41 -25.66 10.21
CA LEU A 105 -4.58 -26.71 9.20
C LEU A 105 -5.05 -26.15 7.85
N LEU A 106 -5.76 -25.01 7.83
CA LEU A 106 -6.21 -24.32 6.63
C LEU A 106 -5.16 -23.38 6.02
N GLY A 107 -3.92 -23.38 6.55
CA GLY A 107 -2.82 -22.55 6.03
C GLY A 107 -2.86 -21.09 6.47
N GLU A 108 -3.66 -20.75 7.49
CA GLU A 108 -3.66 -19.43 8.11
C GLU A 108 -2.33 -19.15 8.81
N GLY A 109 -1.87 -17.90 8.77
CA GLY A 109 -0.54 -17.50 9.25
C GLY A 109 0.49 -17.35 8.13
N ARG A 110 0.13 -17.64 6.88
CA ARG A 110 1.03 -17.49 5.71
C ARG A 110 0.89 -16.15 5.01
N GLY A 111 0.11 -15.22 5.55
CA GLY A 111 -0.19 -13.92 4.96
C GLY A 111 -1.26 -13.95 3.87
N LEU A 112 -1.46 -12.83 3.19
CA LEU A 112 -2.47 -12.65 2.15
C LEU A 112 -2.23 -13.64 0.99
N PRO A 113 -3.28 -14.36 0.51
CA PRO A 113 -3.13 -15.30 -0.59
C PRO A 113 -2.99 -14.57 -1.94
N ALA A 114 -1.91 -13.81 -2.12
CA ALA A 114 -1.63 -13.11 -3.35
C ALA A 114 -0.80 -13.97 -4.30
N ARG A 115 -1.21 -14.02 -5.59
CA ARG A 115 -0.42 -14.59 -6.69
C ARG A 115 0.57 -13.57 -7.24
N ALA A 116 0.16 -12.30 -7.29
CA ALA A 116 0.98 -11.19 -7.75
C ALA A 116 0.55 -9.89 -7.09
N VAL A 117 1.47 -8.93 -6.96
CA VAL A 117 1.23 -7.62 -6.38
C VAL A 117 1.69 -6.52 -7.31
N VAL A 118 0.82 -5.57 -7.60
CA VAL A 118 1.11 -4.36 -8.37
C VAL A 118 1.16 -3.17 -7.41
N PHE A 119 2.25 -2.43 -7.47
CA PHE A 119 2.46 -1.18 -6.74
C PHE A 119 2.43 -0.02 -7.74
N ASP A 120 1.38 0.79 -7.71
CA ASP A 120 1.25 1.99 -8.54
C ASP A 120 1.54 3.23 -7.71
N SER A 121 2.60 3.96 -8.06
CA SER A 121 3.05 5.15 -7.34
C SER A 121 3.27 4.88 -5.84
N CYS A 122 3.88 3.76 -5.50
CA CYS A 122 4.15 3.34 -4.11
C CYS A 122 5.09 2.12 -4.03
N PRO A 123 5.58 1.76 -2.83
CA PRO A 123 5.57 2.61 -1.65
C PRO A 123 6.64 3.69 -1.71
N GLY A 124 6.43 4.76 -0.95
CA GLY A 124 7.41 5.82 -0.81
C GLY A 124 7.61 6.21 0.65
N ASP A 125 8.77 6.77 0.95
CA ASP A 125 9.05 7.38 2.25
C ASP A 125 8.53 8.82 2.29
N THR A 126 8.66 9.49 3.42
CA THR A 126 8.19 10.86 3.61
C THR A 126 9.28 11.78 4.13
N ASP A 127 9.29 12.98 3.58
CA ASP A 127 9.98 14.14 4.12
C ASP A 127 9.00 15.30 4.31
N LEU A 128 9.52 16.45 4.76
CA LEU A 128 8.68 17.65 4.96
C LEU A 128 8.01 18.09 3.63
N ARG A 129 8.72 18.07 2.52
CA ARG A 129 8.20 18.53 1.22
C ARG A 129 7.08 17.62 0.73
N ILE A 130 7.31 16.32 0.80
CA ILE A 130 6.31 15.30 0.42
C ILE A 130 5.08 15.42 1.32
N THR A 131 5.29 15.56 2.65
CA THR A 131 4.20 15.72 3.61
C THR A 131 3.36 16.96 3.30
N VAL A 132 3.97 18.12 3.13
CA VAL A 132 3.27 19.36 2.78
C VAL A 132 2.50 19.20 1.46
N ARG A 133 3.11 18.64 0.42
CA ARG A 133 2.45 18.40 -0.86
C ARG A 133 1.25 17.45 -0.73
N ALA A 134 1.39 16.34 -0.01
CA ALA A 134 0.32 15.37 0.18
C ALA A 134 -0.90 15.95 0.88
N PHE A 135 -0.69 16.76 1.93
CA PHE A 135 -1.78 17.38 2.68
C PHE A 135 -2.40 18.58 1.96
N THR A 136 -1.65 19.27 1.12
CA THR A 136 -2.14 20.46 0.41
C THR A 136 -2.54 20.19 -1.04
N ALA A 137 -2.32 18.97 -1.56
CA ALA A 137 -2.70 18.60 -2.92
C ALA A 137 -4.18 18.87 -3.28
N PRO A 138 -5.17 18.62 -2.37
CA PRO A 138 -6.57 18.89 -2.66
C PRO A 138 -6.91 20.38 -2.70
N LEU A 139 -6.05 21.27 -2.18
CA LEU A 139 -6.31 22.69 -2.05
C LEU A 139 -5.96 23.42 -3.37
N ARG A 140 -6.97 24.00 -4.01
CA ARG A 140 -6.79 24.71 -5.29
C ARG A 140 -6.42 26.18 -5.11
N SER A 141 -6.94 26.83 -4.07
CA SER A 141 -6.72 28.24 -3.79
C SER A 141 -5.37 28.47 -3.10
N LEU A 142 -4.54 29.36 -3.64
CA LEU A 142 -3.25 29.73 -3.06
C LEU A 142 -3.40 30.36 -1.67
N TRP A 143 -4.46 31.16 -1.46
CA TRP A 143 -4.76 31.80 -0.18
C TRP A 143 -5.01 30.80 0.95
N ILE A 144 -5.52 29.62 0.64
CA ILE A 144 -5.72 28.52 1.59
C ILE A 144 -4.47 27.63 1.64
N LYS A 145 -3.86 27.37 0.48
CA LYS A 145 -2.74 26.46 0.35
C LYS A 145 -1.50 26.96 1.09
N VAL A 146 -1.18 28.25 1.03
CA VAL A 146 0.00 28.83 1.69
C VAL A 146 -0.09 28.68 3.21
N PRO A 147 -1.15 29.16 3.89
CA PRO A 147 -1.25 29.01 5.35
C PRO A 147 -1.39 27.54 5.77
N ALA A 148 -2.08 26.71 4.98
CA ALA A 148 -2.15 25.26 5.25
C ALA A 148 -0.77 24.60 5.16
N SER A 149 0.06 25.00 4.19
CA SER A 149 1.43 24.50 4.05
C SER A 149 2.29 24.86 5.26
N ALA A 150 2.17 26.11 5.72
CA ALA A 150 2.86 26.57 6.94
C ALA A 150 2.41 25.79 8.18
N LEU A 151 1.10 25.57 8.35
CA LEU A 151 0.54 24.81 9.46
C LEU A 151 1.04 23.34 9.44
N VAL A 152 1.04 22.70 8.28
CA VAL A 152 1.57 21.32 8.12
C VAL A 152 3.06 21.29 8.46
N ALA A 153 3.85 22.28 8.03
CA ALA A 153 5.28 22.36 8.33
C ALA A 153 5.54 22.54 9.82
N ILE A 154 4.77 23.41 10.49
CA ILE A 154 4.86 23.63 11.94
C ILE A 154 4.50 22.35 12.70
N PHE A 155 3.42 21.68 12.32
CA PHE A 155 3.01 20.42 12.93
C PHE A 155 4.06 19.31 12.73
N TYR A 156 4.64 19.22 11.53
CA TYR A 156 5.72 18.29 11.25
C TYR A 156 6.96 18.56 12.13
N ALA A 157 7.37 19.82 12.25
CA ALA A 157 8.48 20.22 13.09
C ALA A 157 8.21 19.91 14.57
N PHE A 158 7.00 20.22 15.05
CA PHE A 158 6.57 19.90 16.41
C PHE A 158 6.59 18.39 16.68
N ALA A 159 6.06 17.59 15.76
CA ALA A 159 6.09 16.13 15.90
C ALA A 159 7.52 15.57 15.94
N LYS A 160 8.43 16.12 15.14
CA LYS A 160 9.86 15.75 15.19
C LYS A 160 10.50 16.16 16.53
N LEU A 161 10.22 17.35 17.00
CA LEU A 161 10.73 17.84 18.30
C LEU A 161 10.19 17.01 19.46
N ALA A 162 8.89 16.73 19.49
CA ALA A 162 8.28 15.88 20.51
C ALA A 162 8.90 14.47 20.53
N ASN A 163 9.12 13.87 19.36
CA ASN A 163 9.82 12.60 19.26
C ASN A 163 11.26 12.68 19.78
N LEU A 164 11.97 13.77 19.50
CA LEU A 164 13.32 14.00 20.02
C LEU A 164 13.30 14.14 21.55
N CYS A 165 12.37 14.92 22.11
CA CYS A 165 12.22 15.08 23.56
C CYS A 165 11.93 13.75 24.25
N VAL A 166 10.98 12.95 23.73
CA VAL A 166 10.68 11.62 24.26
C VAL A 166 11.91 10.71 24.19
N PHE A 167 12.64 10.76 23.09
CA PHE A 167 13.87 10.01 22.94
C PHE A 167 14.92 10.42 23.98
N LEU A 168 15.18 11.72 24.16
CA LEU A 168 16.15 12.23 25.12
C LEU A 168 15.76 11.88 26.57
N LEU A 169 14.47 11.90 26.90
CA LEU A 169 13.95 11.49 28.20
C LEU A 169 14.15 10.00 28.49
N LEU A 170 14.03 9.17 27.46
CA LEU A 170 14.18 7.73 27.57
C LEU A 170 15.61 7.25 27.32
N ALA A 171 16.49 8.10 26.78
CA ALA A 171 17.88 7.76 26.46
C ALA A 171 18.67 7.10 27.61
N PRO A 172 18.48 7.53 28.86
CA PRO A 172 19.20 6.90 30.00
C PRO A 172 18.80 5.44 30.23
N LEU A 173 17.66 5.00 29.69
CA LEU A 173 17.15 3.63 29.83
C LEU A 173 17.69 2.69 28.74
N TYR A 174 18.32 3.24 27.71
CA TYR A 174 18.88 2.47 26.58
C TYR A 174 20.40 2.33 26.70
N ARG A 175 20.93 1.17 26.28
CA ARG A 175 22.38 0.97 26.17
C ARG A 175 22.95 1.89 25.10
N ALA A 176 24.21 2.35 25.27
CA ALA A 176 24.86 3.31 24.38
C ALA A 176 24.87 2.89 22.88
N GLU A 177 24.98 1.60 22.60
CA GLU A 177 24.93 1.06 21.25
C GLU A 177 23.54 1.20 20.60
N GLU A 178 22.46 1.00 21.37
CA GLU A 178 21.09 1.18 20.90
C GLU A 178 20.76 2.66 20.65
N ILE A 179 21.36 3.56 21.44
CA ILE A 179 21.22 5.01 21.28
C ILE A 179 21.80 5.46 19.95
N ASN A 180 22.99 5.00 19.59
CA ASN A 180 23.67 5.42 18.38
C ASN A 180 22.93 4.94 17.12
N HIS A 181 22.31 3.77 17.16
CA HIS A 181 21.46 3.24 16.09
C HIS A 181 20.11 3.99 16.01
N SER A 182 19.53 4.35 17.15
CA SER A 182 18.22 5.04 17.23
C SER A 182 18.29 6.53 16.86
N ILE A 183 19.40 7.23 17.18
CA ILE A 183 19.59 8.64 16.80
C ILE A 183 19.71 8.79 15.30
N ARG A 184 20.42 7.88 14.63
CA ARG A 184 20.71 8.01 13.21
C ARG A 184 19.49 7.89 12.31
N ARG A 185 18.44 7.13 12.68
CA ARG A 185 17.20 7.00 11.88
C ARG A 185 16.07 6.44 12.73
N LYS A 186 15.23 7.27 13.36
CA LYS A 186 13.86 6.78 13.59
C LYS A 186 13.18 6.70 12.22
N PRO A 187 12.90 5.49 11.73
CA PRO A 187 12.27 5.35 10.43
C PRO A 187 10.88 6.00 10.47
N SER A 188 10.50 6.66 9.38
CA SER A 188 9.15 7.20 9.26
C SER A 188 8.12 6.05 9.29
N THR A 189 6.87 6.35 9.62
CA THR A 189 5.80 5.36 9.55
C THR A 189 5.68 4.74 8.15
N LEU A 190 5.97 5.52 7.10
CA LEU A 190 5.98 5.03 5.73
C LEU A 190 7.18 4.14 5.43
N HIS A 191 8.33 4.46 5.99
CA HIS A 191 9.50 3.58 5.91
C HIS A 191 9.24 2.24 6.59
N LEU A 192 8.67 2.26 7.81
CA LEU A 192 8.28 1.03 8.51
C LEU A 192 7.24 0.23 7.74
N MET A 193 6.30 0.89 7.07
CA MET A 193 5.35 0.23 6.17
C MET A 193 6.07 -0.44 4.99
N GLY A 194 6.98 0.26 4.31
CA GLY A 194 7.78 -0.30 3.22
C GLY A 194 8.60 -1.51 3.67
N THR A 195 9.26 -1.41 4.82
CA THR A 195 10.01 -2.52 5.43
C THR A 195 9.09 -3.71 5.71
N TYR A 196 7.92 -3.47 6.32
CA TYR A 196 6.93 -4.52 6.57
C TYR A 196 6.49 -5.21 5.28
N LEU A 197 6.18 -4.44 4.22
CA LEU A 197 5.76 -5.00 2.94
C LEU A 197 6.84 -5.88 2.29
N ASN A 198 8.11 -5.56 2.50
CA ASN A 198 9.19 -6.42 2.03
C ASN A 198 9.38 -7.68 2.86
N SER A 199 9.25 -7.58 4.18
CA SER A 199 9.55 -8.69 5.10
C SER A 199 8.38 -9.64 5.32
N ASN A 200 7.14 -9.16 5.21
CA ASN A 200 5.95 -9.90 5.65
C ASN A 200 4.96 -10.24 4.53
N LEU A 201 5.02 -9.56 3.37
CA LEU A 201 4.22 -10.04 2.26
C LEU A 201 4.76 -11.37 1.76
N PRO A 202 3.87 -12.29 1.37
CA PRO A 202 4.26 -13.52 0.73
C PRO A 202 5.19 -13.26 -0.48
N PRO A 203 6.04 -14.22 -0.87
CA PRO A 203 6.99 -14.08 -1.97
C PRO A 203 6.31 -14.11 -3.34
N ALA A 204 5.28 -13.28 -3.51
CA ALA A 204 4.58 -13.10 -4.77
C ALA A 204 5.36 -12.16 -5.70
N PRO A 205 5.42 -12.40 -7.01
CA PRO A 205 6.00 -11.48 -7.98
C PRO A 205 5.42 -10.08 -7.87
N ARG A 206 6.26 -9.06 -8.03
CA ARG A 206 5.89 -7.65 -7.85
C ARG A 206 6.16 -6.82 -9.10
N LEU A 207 5.18 -6.00 -9.46
CA LEU A 207 5.32 -4.98 -10.49
C LEU A 207 5.22 -3.60 -9.85
N TYR A 208 6.18 -2.74 -10.14
CA TYR A 208 6.17 -1.34 -9.71
C TYR A 208 5.94 -0.46 -10.94
N LEU A 209 4.84 0.29 -10.91
CA LEU A 209 4.46 1.28 -11.91
C LEU A 209 4.71 2.67 -11.30
N TYR A 210 5.59 3.46 -11.89
CA TYR A 210 6.00 4.74 -11.31
C TYR A 210 6.51 5.71 -12.37
N SER A 211 6.76 6.95 -11.98
CA SER A 211 7.26 8.00 -12.87
C SER A 211 8.30 8.88 -12.19
N SER A 212 9.21 9.44 -12.98
CA SER A 212 10.17 10.45 -12.52
C SER A 212 9.48 11.76 -12.11
N GLU A 213 8.34 12.06 -12.70
CA GLU A 213 7.57 13.29 -12.51
C GLU A 213 6.55 13.18 -11.39
N ASP A 214 6.48 12.04 -10.70
CA ASP A 214 5.66 11.90 -9.50
C ASP A 214 6.28 12.70 -8.34
N LEU A 215 5.62 13.81 -8.01
CA LEU A 215 6.08 14.72 -6.96
C LEU A 215 5.64 14.30 -5.55
N LEU A 216 4.76 13.29 -5.44
CA LEU A 216 4.29 12.77 -4.15
C LEU A 216 5.06 11.54 -3.72
N ILE A 217 5.41 10.67 -4.68
CA ILE A 217 6.22 9.49 -4.43
C ILE A 217 7.41 9.51 -5.40
N PRO A 218 8.54 10.06 -4.97
CA PRO A 218 9.74 10.13 -5.82
C PRO A 218 10.20 8.76 -6.30
N ALA A 219 10.57 8.67 -7.58
CA ALA A 219 11.06 7.44 -8.20
C ALA A 219 12.15 6.72 -7.39
N PRO A 220 13.16 7.40 -6.80
CA PRO A 220 14.18 6.73 -6.00
C PRO A 220 13.64 5.97 -4.79
N HIS A 221 12.51 6.39 -4.20
CA HIS A 221 11.90 5.65 -3.09
C HIS A 221 11.30 4.32 -3.56
N VAL A 222 10.61 4.33 -4.70
CA VAL A 222 10.03 3.13 -5.32
C VAL A 222 11.16 2.17 -5.74
N GLU A 223 12.18 2.70 -6.39
CA GLU A 223 13.35 1.94 -6.85
C GLU A 223 14.11 1.30 -5.69
N ALA A 224 14.30 2.02 -4.57
CA ALA A 224 14.94 1.49 -3.37
C ALA A 224 14.14 0.35 -2.73
N HIS A 225 12.80 0.49 -2.63
CA HIS A 225 11.94 -0.55 -2.10
C HIS A 225 11.95 -1.79 -3.01
N ALA A 226 11.90 -1.60 -4.31
CA ALA A 226 11.99 -2.66 -5.32
C ALA A 226 13.34 -3.40 -5.27
N ALA A 227 14.45 -2.65 -5.12
CA ALA A 227 15.78 -3.22 -4.97
C ALA A 227 15.89 -4.10 -3.70
N THR A 228 15.33 -3.63 -2.58
CA THR A 228 15.25 -4.43 -1.35
C THR A 228 14.42 -5.70 -1.54
N ALA A 229 13.27 -5.61 -2.21
CA ALA A 229 12.46 -6.81 -2.53
C ALA A 229 13.26 -7.81 -3.37
N LYS A 230 13.98 -7.32 -4.38
CA LYS A 230 14.82 -8.15 -5.25
C LYS A 230 15.97 -8.82 -4.47
N SER A 231 16.60 -8.12 -3.53
CA SER A 231 17.72 -8.65 -2.73
C SER A 231 17.32 -9.79 -1.80
N ILE A 232 16.03 -9.89 -1.45
CA ILE A 232 15.48 -11.01 -0.65
C ILE A 232 14.82 -12.10 -1.53
N GLY A 233 15.10 -12.11 -2.84
CA GLY A 233 14.69 -13.17 -3.76
C GLY A 233 13.29 -13.01 -4.37
N VAL A 234 12.61 -11.87 -4.19
CA VAL A 234 11.31 -11.63 -4.84
C VAL A 234 11.52 -11.32 -6.33
N ASP A 235 10.70 -11.92 -7.21
CA ASP A 235 10.65 -11.54 -8.63
C ASP A 235 10.07 -10.13 -8.76
N VAL A 236 10.88 -9.18 -9.23
CA VAL A 236 10.55 -7.75 -9.29
C VAL A 236 10.65 -7.23 -10.71
N ARG A 237 9.60 -6.55 -11.17
CA ARG A 237 9.60 -5.75 -12.40
C ARG A 237 9.36 -4.28 -12.10
N LEU A 238 10.05 -3.45 -12.85
CA LEU A 238 9.94 -1.99 -12.81
C LEU A 238 9.42 -1.50 -14.16
N GLU A 239 8.36 -0.71 -14.15
CA GLU A 239 7.78 -0.08 -15.33
C GLU A 239 7.73 1.43 -15.08
N LYS A 240 8.72 2.14 -15.63
CA LYS A 240 8.89 3.58 -15.46
C LYS A 240 8.19 4.34 -16.58
N PHE A 241 7.21 5.13 -16.22
CA PHE A 241 6.51 6.03 -17.13
C PHE A 241 7.18 7.40 -17.16
N GLN A 242 7.01 8.14 -18.26
CA GLN A 242 7.49 9.50 -18.40
C GLN A 242 6.31 10.47 -18.58
N GLY A 243 6.45 11.68 -18.09
CA GLY A 243 5.42 12.73 -18.22
C GLY A 243 4.15 12.46 -17.42
N THR A 244 4.12 11.47 -16.54
CA THR A 244 2.92 11.12 -15.79
C THR A 244 3.05 11.51 -14.32
N GLN A 245 1.94 11.99 -13.76
CA GLN A 245 1.85 12.36 -12.36
C GLN A 245 1.40 11.18 -11.50
N HIS A 246 1.37 11.39 -10.19
CA HIS A 246 0.95 10.42 -9.17
C HIS A 246 -0.36 9.72 -9.54
N VAL A 247 -0.34 8.37 -9.56
CA VAL A 247 -1.50 7.51 -9.88
C VAL A 247 -2.18 7.90 -11.20
N SER A 248 -1.40 8.29 -12.20
CA SER A 248 -1.91 8.75 -13.49
C SER A 248 -1.21 8.08 -14.68
N HIS A 249 -0.56 6.94 -14.44
CA HIS A 249 0.30 6.30 -15.42
C HIS A 249 -0.44 5.76 -16.65
N VAL A 250 -1.73 5.51 -16.54
CA VAL A 250 -2.60 5.14 -17.67
C VAL A 250 -2.88 6.29 -18.62
N ARG A 251 -2.57 7.54 -18.22
CA ARG A 251 -2.86 8.72 -19.04
C ARG A 251 -1.73 8.99 -20.03
N GLY A 252 -2.09 9.48 -21.20
CA GLY A 252 -1.17 9.80 -22.28
C GLY A 252 -1.19 8.76 -23.41
N PRO A 253 -0.72 9.15 -24.60
CA PRO A 253 -0.72 8.29 -25.77
C PRO A 253 0.07 6.99 -25.54
N GLY A 254 -0.54 5.84 -25.78
CA GLY A 254 0.08 4.52 -25.62
C GLY A 254 0.30 4.04 -24.19
N ASN A 255 0.15 4.90 -23.19
CA ASN A 255 0.42 4.55 -21.79
C ASN A 255 -0.59 3.53 -21.24
N GLU A 256 -1.85 3.62 -21.65
CA GLU A 256 -2.88 2.69 -21.18
C GLU A 256 -2.56 1.25 -21.62
N GLN A 257 -2.24 1.06 -22.90
CA GLN A 257 -1.87 -0.25 -23.45
C GLN A 257 -0.63 -0.81 -22.75
N ARG A 258 0.39 0.02 -22.55
CA ARG A 258 1.64 -0.32 -21.88
C ARG A 258 1.41 -0.70 -20.41
N TYR A 259 0.60 0.06 -19.70
CA TYR A 259 0.23 -0.18 -18.30
C TYR A 259 -0.43 -1.56 -18.14
N TRP A 260 -1.49 -1.80 -18.90
CA TRP A 260 -2.23 -3.04 -18.79
C TRP A 260 -1.48 -4.25 -19.36
N ALA A 261 -0.64 -4.05 -20.37
CA ALA A 261 0.26 -5.09 -20.86
C ALA A 261 1.25 -5.54 -19.78
N ALA A 262 1.81 -4.60 -19.00
CA ALA A 262 2.70 -4.91 -17.89
C ALA A 262 1.97 -5.70 -16.78
N VAL A 263 0.73 -5.29 -16.41
CA VAL A 263 -0.09 -5.98 -15.40
C VAL A 263 -0.48 -7.39 -15.86
N ARG A 264 -0.95 -7.55 -17.12
CA ARG A 264 -1.26 -8.87 -17.67
C ARG A 264 -0.04 -9.78 -17.71
N SER A 265 1.08 -9.28 -18.19
CA SER A 265 2.32 -10.05 -18.24
C SER A 265 2.80 -10.51 -16.85
N LEU A 266 2.61 -9.68 -15.81
CA LEU A 266 2.87 -10.11 -14.42
C LEU A 266 1.95 -11.27 -14.05
N TRP A 267 0.65 -11.14 -14.31
CA TRP A 267 -0.35 -12.16 -13.96
C TRP A 267 -0.10 -13.48 -14.67
N GLU A 268 0.14 -13.47 -15.97
CA GLU A 268 0.39 -14.67 -16.78
C GLU A 268 1.62 -15.42 -16.28
N ARG A 269 2.73 -14.71 -16.11
CA ARG A 269 4.00 -15.31 -15.66
C ARG A 269 3.95 -15.82 -14.23
N SER A 270 3.20 -15.16 -13.34
CA SER A 270 3.08 -15.58 -11.95
C SER A 270 2.34 -16.90 -11.76
N GLY A 271 1.63 -17.40 -12.76
CA GLY A 271 0.94 -18.68 -12.75
C GLY A 271 1.75 -19.84 -13.32
N VAL A 272 2.86 -19.56 -13.95
CA VAL A 272 3.75 -20.60 -14.47
C VAL A 272 4.66 -21.03 -13.31
N THR A 273 4.40 -22.19 -12.72
CA THR A 273 5.39 -22.86 -11.87
C THR A 273 6.62 -23.09 -12.72
N LYS A 274 7.77 -22.52 -12.37
CA LYS A 274 9.04 -22.98 -12.93
C LYS A 274 9.12 -24.45 -12.59
N ALA A 275 9.01 -25.31 -13.62
CA ALA A 275 9.44 -26.69 -13.48
C ALA A 275 10.93 -26.62 -13.14
N GLU A 276 11.29 -27.08 -11.92
CA GLU A 276 12.67 -27.29 -11.52
C GLU A 276 13.30 -28.41 -12.36
#